data_53fc2fe80dd0ea432c1edb980b9ea832
#
_entry.id   53fc2fe80dd0ea432c1edb980b9ea832
#
_cell.length_a   1.000
_cell.length_b   1.000
_cell.length_c   1.000
_cell.angle_alpha   90.00
_cell.angle_beta   90.00
_cell.angle_gamma   90.00
#
_symmetry.space_group_name_H-M   'P 1'
#
loop_
_entity.id
_entity.type
_entity.pdbx_description
1 polymer ?
#
loop_
_entity_poly.entity_id
_entity_poly.type
_entity_poly.pdbx_seq_one_letter_code
_entity_poly.pdbx_strand_id
1 'polypeptide(L)'
;MHLHHLGLPVRDQLRSLRFYATYFGFDLTTTQYYPDGTVIVRNADGFDLALHPTTQTPPVSTFLHFGFTMADADEVTTLRHQLEREGVPVVERDDEPALVSFTCLDPDGWRVQAYWEESRSPP
;
A
#
# COMPACT_ATOMS: atom_id res chain seq x y z
N MET A 1 4.46 16.22 -14.16
CA MET A 1 4.09 16.20 -12.72
C MET A 1 3.57 14.81 -12.40
N HIS A 2 4.02 14.25 -11.29
CA HIS A 2 3.54 12.93 -10.80
C HIS A 2 3.53 12.92 -9.28
N LEU A 3 2.76 12.02 -8.71
CA LEU A 3 2.74 11.83 -7.26
C LEU A 3 4.03 11.14 -6.85
N HIS A 4 4.82 11.77 -5.98
CA HIS A 4 6.15 11.30 -5.59
C HIS A 4 6.16 10.56 -4.26
N HIS A 5 5.37 11.02 -3.30
CA HIS A 5 5.40 10.47 -1.95
C HIS A 5 4.05 10.60 -1.26
N LEU A 6 3.89 9.79 -0.21
CA LEU A 6 2.73 9.82 0.67
C LEU A 6 3.21 9.78 2.11
N GLY A 7 2.69 10.67 2.95
CA GLY A 7 2.95 10.65 4.38
C GLY A 7 1.81 9.99 5.14
N LEU A 8 2.12 9.03 6.00
CA LEU A 8 1.15 8.34 6.84
C LEU A 8 1.55 8.43 8.31
N PRO A 9 0.65 8.85 9.20
CA PRO A 9 0.86 8.65 10.63
C PRO A 9 0.70 7.17 10.97
N VAL A 10 1.67 6.61 11.70
CA VAL A 10 1.68 5.18 12.08
C VAL A 10 2.09 5.03 13.54
N ARG A 11 1.55 4.03 14.22
CA ARG A 11 1.84 3.79 15.63
C ARG A 11 3.12 3.00 15.85
N ASP A 12 3.50 2.16 14.90
CA ASP A 12 4.70 1.32 14.96
C ASP A 12 5.37 1.31 13.59
N GLN A 13 6.41 2.12 13.43
CA GLN A 13 7.08 2.30 12.15
C GLN A 13 7.73 1.01 11.63
N LEU A 14 8.30 0.19 12.50
CA LEU A 14 8.93 -1.07 12.10
C LEU A 14 7.89 -2.05 11.57
N ARG A 15 6.74 -2.12 12.19
CA ARG A 15 5.61 -2.94 11.74
C ARG A 15 5.13 -2.48 10.36
N SER A 16 4.98 -1.19 10.17
CA SER A 16 4.57 -0.62 8.88
C SER A 16 5.61 -0.85 7.79
N LEU A 17 6.90 -0.66 8.09
CA LEU A 17 7.99 -0.98 7.15
C LEU A 17 7.93 -2.43 6.68
N ARG A 18 7.75 -3.37 7.59
CA ARG A 18 7.65 -4.80 7.27
C ARG A 18 6.43 -5.10 6.40
N PHE A 19 5.30 -4.49 6.70
CA PHE A 19 4.07 -4.66 5.93
C PHE A 19 4.27 -4.22 4.47
N TYR A 20 4.75 -3.00 4.25
CA TYR A 20 4.91 -2.46 2.91
C TYR A 20 6.05 -3.14 2.13
N ALA A 21 7.10 -3.58 2.79
CA ALA A 21 8.16 -4.36 2.15
C ALA A 21 7.69 -5.76 1.78
N THR A 22 6.92 -6.41 2.64
CA THR A 22 6.45 -7.78 2.39
C THR A 22 5.42 -7.85 1.27
N TYR A 23 4.48 -6.89 1.22
CA TYR A 23 3.33 -7.01 0.33
C TYR A 23 3.32 -6.06 -0.86
N PHE A 24 3.96 -4.90 -0.75
CA PHE A 24 3.82 -3.84 -1.75
C PHE A 24 5.14 -3.40 -2.39
N GLY A 25 6.18 -4.23 -2.29
CA GLY A 25 7.40 -4.02 -3.05
C GLY A 25 8.30 -2.88 -2.59
N PHE A 26 8.14 -2.40 -1.35
CA PHE A 26 9.05 -1.41 -0.80
C PHE A 26 10.36 -2.07 -0.38
N ASP A 27 11.47 -1.37 -0.65
CA ASP A 27 12.82 -1.90 -0.43
C ASP A 27 13.38 -1.38 0.90
N LEU A 28 13.51 -2.27 1.88
CA LEU A 28 14.01 -1.90 3.21
C LEU A 28 15.43 -1.33 3.18
N THR A 29 16.23 -1.66 2.17
CA THR A 29 17.60 -1.12 2.04
C THR A 29 17.60 0.38 1.73
N THR A 30 16.48 0.94 1.25
CA THR A 30 16.32 2.37 0.98
C THR A 30 15.91 3.18 2.20
N THR A 31 15.68 2.53 3.33
CA THR A 31 15.15 3.17 4.54
C THR A 31 16.04 4.30 5.02
N GLN A 32 15.45 5.48 5.24
CA GLN A 32 16.13 6.66 5.77
C GLN A 32 15.43 7.12 7.05
N TYR A 33 16.22 7.49 8.05
CA TYR A 33 15.75 7.97 9.35
C TYR A 33 16.04 9.46 9.49
N TYR A 34 15.05 10.22 9.93
CA TYR A 34 15.16 11.68 10.08
C TYR A 34 15.08 12.10 11.54
N PRO A 35 15.69 13.25 11.90
CA PRO A 35 15.73 13.71 13.30
C PRO A 35 14.36 13.94 13.94
N ASP A 36 13.33 14.25 13.15
CA ASP A 36 11.96 14.43 13.66
C ASP A 36 11.22 13.10 13.93
N GLY A 37 11.88 11.97 13.72
CA GLY A 37 11.31 10.64 13.88
C GLY A 37 10.68 10.05 12.63
N THR A 38 10.60 10.80 11.53
CA THR A 38 10.09 10.28 10.26
C THR A 38 11.01 9.20 9.69
N VAL A 39 10.42 8.15 9.16
CA VAL A 39 11.13 7.09 8.46
C VAL A 39 10.59 7.02 7.03
N ILE A 40 11.46 7.06 6.03
CA ILE A 40 11.08 7.00 4.63
C ILE A 40 11.63 5.72 3.99
N VAL A 41 10.79 5.05 3.21
CA VAL A 41 11.14 3.84 2.44
C VAL A 41 10.67 4.01 1.01
N ARG A 42 11.42 3.48 0.03
CA ARG A 42 11.18 3.68 -1.40
C ARG A 42 10.89 2.36 -2.10
N ASN A 43 10.01 2.39 -3.11
CA ASN A 43 9.79 1.25 -4.00
C ASN A 43 10.65 1.36 -5.28
N ALA A 44 10.57 0.32 -6.14
CA ALA A 44 11.35 0.27 -7.38
C ALA A 44 11.00 1.38 -8.38
N ASP A 45 9.80 1.93 -8.31
CA ASP A 45 9.34 3.01 -9.18
C ASP A 45 9.75 4.41 -8.69
N GLY A 46 10.48 4.48 -7.59
CA GLY A 46 10.92 5.75 -7.02
C GLY A 46 9.87 6.47 -6.17
N PHE A 47 8.82 5.77 -5.76
CA PHE A 47 7.80 6.32 -4.87
C PHE A 47 8.23 6.17 -3.41
N ASP A 48 8.12 7.25 -2.64
CA ASP A 48 8.47 7.28 -1.23
C ASP A 48 7.24 7.20 -0.33
N LEU A 49 7.33 6.33 0.67
CA LEU A 49 6.36 6.27 1.76
C LEU A 49 7.01 6.83 3.02
N ALA A 50 6.47 7.93 3.53
CA ALA A 50 6.96 8.59 4.73
C ALA A 50 6.09 8.17 5.92
N LEU A 51 6.70 7.47 6.87
CA LEU A 51 6.03 6.97 8.07
C LEU A 51 6.32 7.92 9.22
N HIS A 52 5.28 8.66 9.63
CA HIS A 52 5.37 9.63 10.72
C HIS A 52 4.92 8.98 12.03
N PRO A 53 5.71 9.07 13.11
CA PRO A 53 5.33 8.43 14.37
C PRO A 53 4.14 9.13 15.01
N THR A 54 3.19 8.35 15.49
CA THR A 54 2.05 8.87 16.27
C THR A 54 1.68 7.89 17.38
N THR A 55 1.04 8.41 18.43
CA THR A 55 0.50 7.55 19.48
C THR A 55 -0.93 7.12 19.19
N GLN A 56 -1.62 7.85 18.31
CA GLN A 56 -3.00 7.57 17.92
C GLN A 56 -3.17 7.77 16.43
N THR A 57 -3.71 6.74 15.77
CA THR A 57 -4.12 6.88 14.37
C THR A 57 -5.46 7.59 14.28
N PRO A 58 -5.59 8.65 13.47
CA PRO A 58 -6.88 9.29 13.28
C PRO A 58 -7.89 8.34 12.65
N PRO A 59 -9.21 8.59 12.83
CA PRO A 59 -10.24 7.81 12.13
C PRO A 59 -10.01 7.86 10.61
N VAL A 60 -10.06 6.70 9.96
CA VAL A 60 -9.85 6.60 8.52
C VAL A 60 -11.21 6.56 7.81
N SER A 61 -11.41 7.48 6.87
CA SER A 61 -12.60 7.48 6.01
C SER A 61 -12.63 6.20 5.17
N THR A 62 -13.84 5.64 4.95
CA THR A 62 -14.01 4.46 4.10
C THR A 62 -13.62 4.70 2.64
N PHE A 63 -13.60 5.96 2.20
CA PHE A 63 -13.24 6.31 0.81
C PHE A 63 -11.79 6.76 0.65
N LEU A 64 -11.11 7.14 1.73
CA LEU A 64 -9.71 7.53 1.65
C LEU A 64 -8.85 6.27 1.48
N HIS A 65 -8.20 6.16 0.34
CA HIS A 65 -7.33 5.04 0.04
C HIS A 65 -6.25 5.46 -0.95
N PHE A 66 -5.23 4.64 -1.06
CA PHE A 66 -4.22 4.76 -2.10
C PHE A 66 -3.93 3.37 -2.66
N GLY A 67 -3.46 3.32 -3.90
CA GLY A 67 -3.31 2.05 -4.59
C GLY A 67 -2.08 1.99 -5.45
N PHE A 68 -1.65 0.75 -5.68
CA PHE A 68 -0.52 0.41 -6.54
C PHE A 68 -1.01 -0.44 -7.70
N THR A 69 -0.56 -0.12 -8.92
CA THR A 69 -0.85 -0.96 -10.06
C THR A 69 0.08 -2.16 -10.09
N MET A 70 -0.43 -3.29 -10.56
CA MET A 70 0.32 -4.51 -10.75
C MET A 70 0.35 -4.88 -12.23
N ALA A 71 1.31 -5.74 -12.63
CA ALA A 71 1.56 -6.06 -14.02
C ALA A 71 0.41 -6.80 -14.70
N ASP A 72 -0.29 -7.65 -13.95
CA ASP A 72 -1.41 -8.44 -14.47
C ASP A 72 -2.40 -8.81 -13.37
N ALA A 73 -3.54 -9.35 -13.80
CA ALA A 73 -4.63 -9.77 -12.90
C ALA A 73 -4.21 -10.89 -11.96
N ASP A 74 -3.37 -11.83 -12.41
CA ASP A 74 -2.96 -12.97 -11.59
C ASP A 74 -2.08 -12.53 -10.42
N GLU A 75 -1.24 -11.52 -10.61
CA GLU A 75 -0.45 -10.95 -9.52
C GLU A 75 -1.33 -10.34 -8.43
N VAL A 76 -2.39 -9.63 -8.82
CA VAL A 76 -3.35 -9.06 -7.87
C VAL A 76 -4.01 -10.17 -7.05
N THR A 77 -4.51 -11.21 -7.72
CA THR A 77 -5.18 -12.34 -7.07
C THR A 77 -4.24 -13.11 -6.16
N THR A 78 -3.01 -13.35 -6.60
CA THR A 78 -1.98 -14.05 -5.80
C THR A 78 -1.66 -13.27 -4.52
N LEU A 79 -1.49 -11.97 -4.62
CA LEU A 79 -1.24 -11.13 -3.46
C LEU A 79 -2.44 -11.15 -2.49
N ARG A 80 -3.66 -11.07 -3.01
CA ARG A 80 -4.87 -11.14 -2.16
C ARG A 80 -4.91 -12.45 -1.38
N HIS A 81 -4.66 -13.58 -2.03
CA HIS A 81 -4.64 -14.89 -1.36
C HIS A 81 -3.56 -14.95 -0.27
N GLN A 82 -2.39 -14.39 -0.53
CA GLN A 82 -1.32 -14.34 0.47
C GLN A 82 -1.74 -13.52 1.70
N LEU A 83 -2.28 -12.33 1.48
CA LEU A 83 -2.76 -11.46 2.56
C LEU A 83 -3.85 -12.14 3.39
N GLU A 84 -4.82 -12.78 2.73
CA GLU A 84 -5.88 -13.51 3.43
C GLU A 84 -5.34 -14.67 4.27
N ARG A 85 -4.40 -15.45 3.73
CA ARG A 85 -3.75 -16.54 4.48
C ARG A 85 -2.98 -16.05 5.69
N GLU A 86 -2.39 -14.85 5.59
CA GLU A 86 -1.57 -14.27 6.65
C GLU A 86 -2.38 -13.38 7.60
N GLY A 87 -3.71 -13.38 7.47
CA GLY A 87 -4.61 -12.71 8.40
C GLY A 87 -4.76 -11.21 8.20
N VAL A 88 -4.34 -10.67 7.06
CA VAL A 88 -4.53 -9.26 6.73
C VAL A 88 -5.97 -9.05 6.23
N PRO A 89 -6.74 -8.12 6.81
CA PRO A 89 -8.11 -7.88 6.36
C PRO A 89 -8.19 -7.37 4.92
N VAL A 90 -8.95 -8.06 4.08
CA VAL A 90 -9.33 -7.62 2.74
C VAL A 90 -10.79 -7.17 2.82
N VAL A 91 -11.04 -5.88 2.58
CA VAL A 91 -12.35 -5.26 2.83
C VAL A 91 -13.16 -4.99 1.59
N GLU A 92 -12.52 -4.95 0.43
CA GLU A 92 -13.18 -4.78 -0.86
C GLU A 92 -12.42 -5.55 -1.94
N ARG A 93 -13.14 -6.00 -2.97
CA ARG A 93 -12.50 -6.60 -4.15
C ARG A 93 -13.39 -6.50 -5.38
N ASP A 94 -12.76 -6.45 -6.56
CA ASP A 94 -13.37 -6.55 -7.86
C ASP A 94 -12.67 -7.64 -8.67
N ASP A 95 -13.46 -8.57 -9.22
CA ASP A 95 -12.97 -9.69 -10.03
C ASP A 95 -13.74 -9.72 -11.35
N GLU A 96 -13.44 -8.77 -12.22
CA GLU A 96 -14.03 -8.67 -13.55
C GLU A 96 -12.98 -8.97 -14.62
N PRO A 97 -13.37 -9.37 -15.84
CA PRO A 97 -12.38 -9.69 -16.87
C PRO A 97 -11.42 -8.55 -17.20
N ALA A 98 -11.89 -7.30 -17.11
CA ALA A 98 -11.09 -6.11 -17.46
C ALA A 98 -10.57 -5.35 -16.25
N LEU A 99 -10.92 -5.77 -15.03
CA LEU A 99 -10.57 -5.07 -13.79
C LEU A 99 -10.46 -6.08 -12.65
N VAL A 100 -9.28 -6.16 -12.07
CA VAL A 100 -9.05 -6.97 -10.86
C VAL A 100 -8.38 -6.09 -9.82
N SER A 101 -8.98 -5.99 -8.65
CA SER A 101 -8.46 -5.18 -7.56
C SER A 101 -8.91 -5.72 -6.21
N PHE A 102 -8.22 -5.32 -5.17
CA PHE A 102 -8.69 -5.46 -3.80
C PHE A 102 -8.16 -4.32 -2.95
N THR A 103 -8.85 -4.06 -1.85
CA THR A 103 -8.41 -3.14 -0.81
C THR A 103 -8.19 -3.91 0.48
N CYS A 104 -7.02 -3.78 1.07
CA CYS A 104 -6.70 -4.33 2.38
C CYS A 104 -6.45 -3.22 3.40
N LEU A 105 -6.41 -3.59 4.67
CA LEU A 105 -6.06 -2.67 5.75
C LEU A 105 -4.61 -2.89 6.16
N ASP A 106 -3.83 -1.80 6.21
CA ASP A 106 -2.49 -1.87 6.79
C ASP A 106 -2.57 -1.97 8.33
N PRO A 107 -1.44 -2.10 9.06
CA PRO A 107 -1.48 -2.27 10.51
C PRO A 107 -2.15 -1.15 11.29
N ASP A 108 -2.29 0.04 10.73
CA ASP A 108 -2.97 1.18 11.34
C ASP A 108 -4.38 1.40 10.82
N GLY A 109 -4.84 0.55 9.91
CA GLY A 109 -6.17 0.67 9.31
C GLY A 109 -6.23 1.55 8.07
N TRP A 110 -5.07 1.99 7.53
CA TRP A 110 -5.05 2.69 6.26
C TRP A 110 -5.44 1.75 5.14
N ARG A 111 -6.26 2.23 4.19
CA ARG A 111 -6.77 1.44 3.08
C ARG A 111 -5.77 1.47 1.93
N VAL A 112 -5.26 0.28 1.58
CA VAL A 112 -4.27 0.10 0.51
C VAL A 112 -4.86 -0.80 -0.55
N GLN A 113 -4.79 -0.37 -1.81
CA GLN A 113 -5.35 -1.11 -2.94
C GLN A 113 -4.24 -1.67 -3.82
N ALA A 114 -4.41 -2.91 -4.28
CA ALA A 114 -3.68 -3.47 -5.41
C ALA A 114 -4.62 -3.53 -6.60
N TYR A 115 -4.15 -3.16 -7.78
CA TYR A 115 -5.01 -2.82 -8.89
C TYR A 115 -4.42 -3.24 -10.24
N TRP A 116 -5.23 -3.86 -11.06
CA TRP A 116 -4.94 -4.07 -12.47
C TRP A 116 -6.21 -3.79 -13.28
N GLU A 117 -6.06 -3.08 -14.37
CA GLU A 117 -7.14 -2.95 -15.35
C GLU A 117 -6.59 -3.13 -16.75
N GLU A 118 -7.45 -3.62 -17.66
CA GLU A 118 -7.13 -3.66 -19.06
C GLU A 118 -6.84 -2.25 -19.58
N SER A 119 -5.85 -2.12 -20.48
CA SER A 119 -5.43 -0.82 -20.99
C SER A 119 -6.61 -0.03 -21.53
N ARG A 120 -6.73 1.22 -21.08
CA ARG A 120 -7.76 2.13 -21.59
C ARG A 120 -7.42 2.53 -23.00
N SER A 121 -8.39 2.36 -23.91
CA SER A 121 -8.27 2.96 -25.23
C SER A 121 -8.51 4.47 -25.11
N PRO A 122 -7.71 5.33 -25.80
CA PRO A 122 -8.00 6.75 -25.82
C PRO A 122 -9.36 6.99 -26.47
N PRO A 123 -10.12 8.00 -26.00
CA PRO A 123 -11.42 8.30 -26.57
C PRO A 123 -11.32 8.75 -28.02
#